data_e74dd7f0e4e60b0bdc473a310ca1137b
#
_entry.id   e74dd7f0e4e60b0bdc473a310ca1137b
#
_cell.length_a   1.000
_cell.length_b   1.000
_cell.length_c   1.000
_cell.angle_alpha   90.00
_cell.angle_beta   90.00
_cell.angle_gamma   90.00
#
_symmetry.space_group_name_H-M   'P 1'
#
loop_
_entity.id
_entity.type
_entity.pdbx_description
1 polymer ?
#
loop_
_entity_poly.entity_id
_entity_poly.type
_entity_poly.pdbx_seq_one_letter_code
_entity_poly.pdbx_strand_id
1 'polypeptide(L)'
;MNTLDEIEREVKDTSHYVSGNLANYAHRSAGENPSGEEQVGGDVWADDLYFDALSGIEGVGGYASEEREAVVDLGEGYTIAIDPLDGSSNLASNNSVGTIVGVYDSDLPASGRNLVAAMMVLYGPYTTLTVAREDRDIVQEYLLRDGHSERWGTFTLPEEPTVLGMAGKWSQRSDEMNDLAQEFARELKPRYGGATVADLAQVLEYGGLFGYPATKKYPDGKLRVHFEAGPLAYLVEAAGGASSDGEQSLLDVEPDEVHGRTPTFLGNESLIQRLEDGLAE
;
A
#
# COMPACT_ATOMS: atom_id res chain seq x y z
N MET A 1 18.33 -4.27 19.70
CA MET A 1 17.21 -4.26 18.74
C MET A 1 17.77 -3.55 17.52
N ASN A 2 17.61 -4.05 16.32
CA ASN A 2 18.05 -3.31 15.14
C ASN A 2 17.00 -2.24 14.76
N THR A 3 17.37 -1.28 13.90
CA THR A 3 16.47 -0.17 13.50
C THR A 3 15.15 -0.68 12.89
N LEU A 4 15.19 -1.73 12.04
CA LEU A 4 13.97 -2.31 11.45
C LEU A 4 13.06 -2.96 12.50
N ASP A 5 13.62 -3.56 13.57
CA ASP A 5 12.80 -4.09 14.67
C ASP A 5 12.10 -2.97 15.44
N GLU A 6 12.77 -1.83 15.58
CA GLU A 6 12.22 -0.66 16.28
C GLU A 6 11.12 0.00 15.45
N ILE A 7 11.35 0.20 14.15
CA ILE A 7 10.32 0.70 13.21
C ILE A 7 9.09 -0.22 13.24
N GLU A 8 9.28 -1.54 13.12
CA GLU A 8 8.16 -2.51 13.15
C GLU A 8 7.39 -2.44 14.48
N ARG A 9 8.08 -2.26 15.60
CA ARG A 9 7.45 -2.11 16.92
C ARG A 9 6.63 -0.83 17.00
N GLU A 10 7.20 0.32 16.61
CA GLU A 10 6.48 1.60 16.65
C GLU A 10 5.28 1.62 15.70
N VAL A 11 5.40 0.99 14.50
CA VAL A 11 4.25 0.83 13.61
C VAL A 11 3.14 0.03 14.28
N LYS A 12 3.45 -1.08 14.97
CA LYS A 12 2.45 -1.86 15.73
C LYS A 12 1.77 -1.04 16.80
N ASP A 13 2.56 -0.35 17.63
CA ASP A 13 2.05 0.41 18.78
C ASP A 13 1.18 1.59 18.32
N THR A 14 1.63 2.34 17.29
CA THR A 14 0.86 3.43 16.70
C THR A 14 -0.43 2.94 16.06
N SER A 15 -0.38 1.81 15.33
CA SER A 15 -1.56 1.20 14.70
C SER A 15 -2.64 0.80 15.70
N HIS A 16 -2.28 0.33 16.89
CA HIS A 16 -3.24 0.08 17.97
C HIS A 16 -4.00 1.36 18.34
N TYR A 17 -3.27 2.47 18.48
CA TYR A 17 -3.89 3.74 18.85
C TYR A 17 -4.78 4.29 17.72
N VAL A 18 -4.29 4.22 16.46
CA VAL A 18 -5.07 4.63 15.28
C VAL A 18 -6.37 3.83 15.21
N SER A 19 -6.30 2.50 15.24
CA SER A 19 -7.47 1.61 15.18
C SER A 19 -8.54 1.97 16.21
N GLY A 20 -8.14 2.25 17.45
CA GLY A 20 -9.05 2.59 18.54
C GLY A 20 -9.72 3.96 18.41
N ASN A 21 -9.24 4.83 17.52
CA ASN A 21 -9.66 6.22 17.43
C ASN A 21 -10.25 6.64 16.07
N LEU A 22 -10.25 5.78 15.05
CA LEU A 22 -10.73 6.09 13.69
C LEU A 22 -12.12 6.73 13.67
N ALA A 23 -13.04 6.24 14.50
CA ALA A 23 -14.42 6.76 14.58
C ALA A 23 -14.51 8.25 14.93
N ASN A 24 -13.49 8.80 15.61
CA ASN A 24 -13.43 10.21 15.99
C ASN A 24 -13.19 11.12 14.79
N TYR A 25 -12.70 10.58 13.69
CA TYR A 25 -12.25 11.31 12.50
C TYR A 25 -13.08 11.01 11.25
N ALA A 26 -14.01 10.05 11.31
CA ALA A 26 -14.78 9.55 10.16
C ALA A 26 -15.56 10.62 9.36
N HIS A 27 -15.82 11.79 9.95
CA HIS A 27 -16.62 12.86 9.33
C HIS A 27 -15.92 14.23 9.36
N ARG A 28 -14.61 14.28 9.60
CA ARG A 28 -13.86 15.54 9.66
C ARG A 28 -13.13 15.76 8.34
N SER A 29 -13.42 16.85 7.65
CA SER A 29 -12.62 17.33 6.52
C SER A 29 -11.44 18.16 7.05
N ALA A 30 -10.25 17.98 6.48
CA ALA A 30 -9.04 18.74 6.81
C ALA A 30 -8.55 19.64 5.67
N GLY A 31 -9.18 19.60 4.49
CA GLY A 31 -8.77 20.36 3.30
C GLY A 31 -8.33 19.45 2.14
N GLU A 32 -7.26 19.83 1.45
CA GLU A 32 -6.67 19.05 0.35
C GLU A 32 -5.22 18.71 0.69
N ASN A 33 -4.76 17.50 0.31
CA ASN A 33 -3.37 17.11 0.44
C ASN A 33 -2.48 17.76 -0.65
N PRO A 34 -1.13 17.64 -0.61
CA PRO A 34 -0.23 18.22 -1.61
C PRO A 34 -0.55 17.82 -3.06
N SER A 35 -1.20 16.69 -3.24
CA SER A 35 -1.63 16.19 -4.55
C SER A 35 -3.02 16.66 -4.98
N GLY A 36 -3.70 17.52 -4.19
CA GLY A 36 -5.02 18.08 -4.48
C GLY A 36 -6.18 17.10 -4.27
N GLU A 37 -5.99 16.08 -3.42
CA GLU A 37 -7.06 15.18 -2.99
C GLU A 37 -7.67 15.68 -1.66
N GLU A 38 -8.98 15.44 -1.48
CA GLU A 38 -9.67 15.83 -0.25
C GLU A 38 -9.10 15.02 0.92
N GLN A 39 -8.51 15.72 1.90
CA GLN A 39 -8.06 15.14 3.15
C GLN A 39 -9.24 14.94 4.10
N VAL A 40 -9.35 13.75 4.65
CA VAL A 40 -10.16 13.51 5.85
C VAL A 40 -9.31 13.93 7.06
N GLY A 41 -9.90 14.48 8.11
CA GLY A 41 -9.13 14.86 9.31
C GLY A 41 -8.39 13.67 9.96
N GLY A 42 -8.70 12.45 9.54
CA GLY A 42 -8.00 11.22 9.91
C GLY A 42 -6.62 11.09 9.29
N ASP A 43 -6.44 11.52 8.05
CA ASP A 43 -5.17 11.40 7.32
C ASP A 43 -4.07 12.19 8.03
N VAL A 44 -4.31 13.49 8.25
CA VAL A 44 -3.36 14.39 8.94
C VAL A 44 -3.10 13.94 10.38
N TRP A 45 -4.14 13.53 11.10
CA TRP A 45 -4.00 13.04 12.47
C TRP A 45 -3.16 11.76 12.53
N ALA A 46 -3.38 10.82 11.62
CA ALA A 46 -2.61 9.59 11.57
C ALA A 46 -1.14 9.87 11.17
N ASP A 47 -0.92 10.78 10.20
CA ASP A 47 0.42 11.21 9.81
C ASP A 47 1.21 11.79 10.99
N ASP A 48 0.61 12.69 11.77
CA ASP A 48 1.26 13.28 12.94
C ASP A 48 1.64 12.22 13.97
N LEU A 49 0.78 11.21 14.21
CA LEU A 49 1.09 10.12 15.14
C LEU A 49 2.25 9.25 14.67
N TYR A 50 2.26 8.87 13.39
CA TYR A 50 3.35 8.07 12.84
C TYR A 50 4.66 8.87 12.77
N PHE A 51 4.59 10.15 12.43
CA PHE A 51 5.76 11.02 12.45
C PHE A 51 6.37 11.11 13.85
N ASP A 52 5.56 11.38 14.87
CA ASP A 52 6.03 11.48 16.27
C ASP A 52 6.67 10.16 16.74
N ALA A 53 6.11 9.01 16.35
CA ALA A 53 6.60 7.69 16.73
C ALA A 53 7.89 7.29 16.00
N LEU A 54 8.01 7.61 14.71
CA LEU A 54 9.07 7.08 13.85
C LEU A 54 10.28 8.02 13.73
N SER A 55 10.07 9.34 13.80
CA SER A 55 11.14 10.34 13.61
C SER A 55 12.21 10.35 14.70
N GLY A 56 11.92 9.78 15.87
CA GLY A 56 12.86 9.69 17.01
C GLY A 56 13.71 8.43 17.02
N ILE A 57 13.52 7.52 16.07
CA ILE A 57 14.25 6.23 16.04
C ILE A 57 15.68 6.44 15.53
N GLU A 58 16.68 5.95 16.27
CA GLU A 58 18.09 5.98 15.83
C GLU A 58 18.26 5.15 14.55
N GLY A 59 18.83 5.79 13.49
CA GLY A 59 19.00 5.17 12.18
C GLY A 59 17.82 5.41 11.22
N VAL A 60 16.84 6.25 11.58
CA VAL A 60 15.88 6.85 10.64
C VAL A 60 16.41 8.22 10.24
N GLY A 61 16.72 8.38 8.95
CA GLY A 61 17.32 9.59 8.37
C GLY A 61 16.34 10.45 7.58
N GLY A 62 15.19 9.89 7.16
CA GLY A 62 14.18 10.63 6.41
C GLY A 62 12.76 10.14 6.70
N TYR A 63 11.79 11.06 6.58
CA TYR A 63 10.36 10.74 6.65
C TYR A 63 9.62 11.43 5.53
N ALA A 64 8.95 10.67 4.71
CA ALA A 64 8.08 11.12 3.63
C ALA A 64 6.66 10.59 3.87
N SER A 65 5.66 11.41 3.67
CA SER A 65 4.26 11.05 3.82
C SER A 65 3.46 11.52 2.63
N GLU A 66 2.41 10.79 2.29
CA GLU A 66 1.41 11.24 1.33
C GLU A 66 0.82 12.61 1.69
N GLU A 67 0.77 12.92 2.98
CA GLU A 67 0.18 14.13 3.54
C GLU A 67 1.16 15.31 3.68
N ARG A 68 2.46 15.09 3.37
CA ARG A 68 3.52 16.11 3.45
C ARG A 68 4.11 16.41 2.07
N GLU A 69 4.33 17.69 1.78
CA GLU A 69 4.84 18.14 0.47
C GLU A 69 6.26 17.64 0.16
N ALA A 70 7.10 17.52 1.20
CA ALA A 70 8.51 17.17 1.05
C ALA A 70 8.96 16.16 2.10
N VAL A 71 10.06 15.47 1.81
CA VAL A 71 10.74 14.62 2.78
C VAL A 71 11.26 15.47 3.93
N VAL A 72 10.98 15.06 5.16
CA VAL A 72 11.57 15.66 6.36
C VAL A 72 12.94 15.02 6.56
N ASP A 73 13.98 15.83 6.50
CA ASP A 73 15.36 15.43 6.78
C ASP A 73 15.55 15.25 8.29
N LEU A 74 15.91 14.06 8.72
CA LEU A 74 16.17 13.67 10.11
C LEU A 74 17.65 13.29 10.35
N GLY A 75 18.48 13.28 9.30
CA GLY A 75 19.89 12.93 9.35
C GLY A 75 20.25 11.71 8.52
N GLU A 76 21.21 10.89 9.00
CA GLU A 76 21.66 9.69 8.29
C GLU A 76 20.83 8.47 8.71
N GLY A 77 20.46 7.60 7.76
CA GLY A 77 19.76 6.35 8.01
C GLY A 77 18.72 6.01 6.96
N TYR A 78 17.78 5.14 7.32
CA TYR A 78 16.68 4.75 6.45
C TYR A 78 15.70 5.90 6.22
N THR A 79 15.13 5.95 5.02
CA THR A 79 14.01 6.84 4.74
C THR A 79 12.70 6.05 4.83
N ILE A 80 11.76 6.54 5.66
CA ILE A 80 10.42 5.99 5.76
C ILE A 80 9.51 6.73 4.79
N ALA A 81 8.76 5.99 3.97
CA ALA A 81 7.68 6.50 3.14
C ALA A 81 6.35 5.89 3.62
N ILE A 82 5.34 6.73 3.85
CA ILE A 82 4.09 6.28 4.46
C ILE A 82 2.86 6.87 3.76
N ASP A 83 1.85 6.02 3.52
CA ASP A 83 0.44 6.43 3.45
C ASP A 83 -0.16 6.16 4.83
N PRO A 84 -0.45 7.22 5.61
CA PRO A 84 -0.90 7.05 6.99
C PRO A 84 -2.31 6.48 7.11
N LEU A 85 -3.17 6.68 6.08
CA LEU A 85 -4.55 6.20 6.11
C LEU A 85 -5.12 5.91 4.70
N ASP A 86 -4.59 4.84 4.05
CA ASP A 86 -5.12 4.37 2.75
C ASP A 86 -6.63 4.12 2.80
N GLY A 87 -7.31 4.69 1.81
CA GLY A 87 -8.74 4.53 1.67
C GLY A 87 -9.57 5.32 2.68
N SER A 88 -9.08 6.43 3.22
CA SER A 88 -9.73 7.25 4.26
C SER A 88 -11.19 7.62 3.95
N SER A 89 -11.56 7.78 2.68
CA SER A 89 -12.95 7.99 2.26
C SER A 89 -13.91 6.87 2.68
N ASN A 90 -13.39 5.66 2.91
CA ASN A 90 -14.15 4.51 3.41
C ASN A 90 -14.64 4.69 4.85
N LEU A 91 -14.01 5.56 5.65
CA LEU A 91 -14.45 5.84 7.01
C LEU A 91 -15.90 6.32 7.05
N ALA A 92 -16.33 7.14 6.11
CA ALA A 92 -17.69 7.66 6.05
C ALA A 92 -18.75 6.54 5.88
N SER A 93 -18.37 5.44 5.24
CA SER A 93 -19.23 4.26 5.04
C SER A 93 -18.97 3.14 6.04
N ASN A 94 -18.08 3.37 7.02
CA ASN A 94 -17.63 2.36 7.99
C ASN A 94 -17.08 1.11 7.31
N ASN A 95 -16.28 1.30 6.27
CA ASN A 95 -15.59 0.23 5.56
C ASN A 95 -14.10 0.22 5.93
N SER A 96 -13.35 -0.83 5.53
CA SER A 96 -11.95 -1.00 5.88
C SER A 96 -11.07 0.10 5.29
N VAL A 97 -10.07 0.50 6.06
CA VAL A 97 -8.98 1.43 5.72
C VAL A 97 -7.65 0.84 6.21
N GLY A 98 -6.53 1.47 5.93
CA GLY A 98 -5.26 0.97 6.45
C GLY A 98 -4.12 1.96 6.42
N THR A 99 -2.93 1.48 6.74
CA THR A 99 -1.67 2.23 6.67
C THR A 99 -0.67 1.43 5.86
N ILE A 100 0.10 2.11 5.01
CA ILE A 100 1.16 1.50 4.21
C ILE A 100 2.47 2.15 4.59
N VAL A 101 3.51 1.36 4.88
CA VAL A 101 4.85 1.84 5.24
C VAL A 101 5.89 1.16 4.37
N GLY A 102 6.70 1.94 3.67
CA GLY A 102 7.93 1.50 3.00
C GLY A 102 9.15 2.01 3.78
N VAL A 103 10.18 1.18 3.92
CA VAL A 103 11.47 1.56 4.50
C VAL A 103 12.53 1.41 3.43
N TYR A 104 13.17 2.50 3.06
CA TYR A 104 14.17 2.58 1.99
C TYR A 104 15.58 2.74 2.58
N ASP A 105 16.57 2.11 1.96
CA ASP A 105 17.99 2.28 2.28
C ASP A 105 18.65 3.45 1.52
N SER A 106 17.85 4.34 0.98
CA SER A 106 18.25 5.49 0.16
C SER A 106 17.40 6.72 0.44
N ASP A 107 17.89 7.88 0.00
CA ASP A 107 17.08 9.10 -0.10
C ASP A 107 15.97 8.92 -1.16
N LEU A 108 14.85 9.62 -0.99
CA LEU A 108 13.77 9.65 -1.98
C LEU A 108 13.87 10.90 -2.86
N PRO A 109 13.50 10.82 -4.17
CA PRO A 109 12.86 9.67 -4.82
C PRO A 109 13.83 8.53 -5.14
N ALA A 110 13.33 7.28 -5.09
CA ALA A 110 14.09 6.07 -5.35
C ALA A 110 13.19 4.97 -5.94
N SER A 111 13.78 3.97 -6.60
CA SER A 111 13.03 2.81 -7.06
C SER A 111 12.64 1.89 -5.89
N GLY A 112 11.64 1.05 -6.10
CA GLY A 112 11.23 0.05 -5.11
C GLY A 112 12.31 -0.99 -4.80
N ARG A 113 13.37 -1.09 -5.62
CA ARG A 113 14.53 -1.97 -5.34
C ARG A 113 15.37 -1.51 -4.14
N ASN A 114 15.19 -0.27 -3.69
CA ASN A 114 15.81 0.24 -2.47
C ASN A 114 14.96 -0.03 -1.20
N LEU A 115 13.81 -0.70 -1.31
CA LEU A 115 13.05 -1.13 -0.15
C LEU A 115 13.78 -2.26 0.59
N VAL A 116 13.95 -2.08 1.90
CA VAL A 116 14.47 -3.10 2.83
C VAL A 116 13.36 -3.68 3.71
N ALA A 117 12.24 -2.97 3.82
CA ALA A 117 11.03 -3.47 4.46
C ALA A 117 9.78 -2.80 3.89
N ALA A 118 8.67 -3.54 3.91
CA ALA A 118 7.35 -3.00 3.67
C ALA A 118 6.36 -3.56 4.68
N MET A 119 5.40 -2.72 5.09
CA MET A 119 4.39 -3.05 6.08
C MET A 119 3.03 -2.54 5.61
N MET A 120 2.00 -3.36 5.84
CA MET A 120 0.62 -3.02 5.52
C MET A 120 -0.25 -3.30 6.74
N VAL A 121 -0.87 -2.27 7.29
CA VAL A 121 -1.86 -2.40 8.37
C VAL A 121 -3.25 -2.38 7.75
N LEU A 122 -4.10 -3.31 8.13
CA LEU A 122 -5.51 -3.34 7.76
C LEU A 122 -6.38 -3.08 8.99
N TYR A 123 -7.11 -1.99 9.00
CA TYR A 123 -8.15 -1.67 9.99
C TYR A 123 -9.50 -2.17 9.46
N GLY A 124 -9.79 -3.44 9.71
CA GLY A 124 -11.01 -4.13 9.30
C GLY A 124 -11.83 -4.58 10.51
N PRO A 125 -12.56 -5.71 10.41
CA PRO A 125 -13.26 -6.33 11.53
C PRO A 125 -12.36 -6.64 12.73
N TYR A 126 -11.08 -6.82 12.47
CA TYR A 126 -9.95 -6.84 13.40
C TYR A 126 -8.76 -6.20 12.71
N THR A 127 -7.79 -5.74 13.48
CA THR A 127 -6.61 -5.06 12.93
C THR A 127 -5.48 -6.08 12.74
N THR A 128 -4.92 -6.12 11.54
CA THR A 128 -3.73 -6.92 11.22
C THR A 128 -2.61 -6.06 10.69
N LEU A 129 -1.37 -6.54 10.86
CA LEU A 129 -0.17 -5.99 10.25
C LEU A 129 0.53 -7.10 9.46
N THR A 130 0.71 -6.88 8.16
CA THR A 130 1.51 -7.73 7.28
C THR A 130 2.87 -7.08 7.06
N VAL A 131 3.96 -7.86 7.21
CA VAL A 131 5.35 -7.37 7.15
C VAL A 131 6.18 -8.26 6.24
N ALA A 132 6.88 -7.65 5.27
CA ALA A 132 8.00 -8.24 4.55
C ALA A 132 9.27 -7.44 4.85
N ARG A 133 10.41 -8.12 5.03
CA ARG A 133 11.72 -7.51 5.32
C ARG A 133 12.82 -8.29 4.63
N GLU A 134 13.87 -7.59 4.17
CA GLU A 134 15.03 -8.20 3.52
C GLU A 134 15.78 -9.23 4.39
N ASP A 135 15.73 -9.05 5.74
CA ASP A 135 16.37 -9.95 6.70
C ASP A 135 15.50 -11.16 7.10
N ARG A 136 14.36 -11.39 6.40
CA ARG A 136 13.42 -12.50 6.65
C ARG A 136 12.95 -13.11 5.34
N ASP A 137 12.96 -14.45 5.26
CA ASP A 137 12.51 -15.22 4.08
C ASP A 137 10.98 -15.40 4.04
N ILE A 138 10.22 -14.73 4.88
CA ILE A 138 8.77 -14.90 5.02
C ILE A 138 8.05 -13.57 5.13
N VAL A 139 6.85 -13.50 4.58
CA VAL A 139 5.89 -12.44 4.86
C VAL A 139 5.10 -12.81 6.10
N GLN A 140 5.29 -12.04 7.17
CA GLN A 140 4.70 -12.31 8.48
C GLN A 140 3.43 -11.50 8.70
N GLU A 141 2.38 -12.16 9.19
CA GLU A 141 1.17 -11.48 9.66
C GLU A 141 1.08 -11.46 11.18
N TYR A 142 0.62 -10.35 11.73
CA TYR A 142 0.33 -10.14 13.15
C TYR A 142 -1.13 -9.70 13.34
N LEU A 143 -1.78 -10.25 14.36
CA LEU A 143 -3.03 -9.73 14.90
C LEU A 143 -2.70 -8.64 15.93
N LEU A 144 -3.28 -7.46 15.76
CA LEU A 144 -3.14 -6.34 16.70
C LEU A 144 -4.43 -6.21 17.52
N ARG A 145 -4.34 -6.51 18.81
CA ARG A 145 -5.52 -6.51 19.69
C ARG A 145 -5.14 -6.16 21.14
N ASP A 146 -5.95 -5.31 21.79
CA ASP A 146 -5.84 -4.98 23.22
C ASP A 146 -4.46 -4.46 23.64
N GLY A 147 -3.78 -3.68 22.76
CA GLY A 147 -2.43 -3.18 22.99
C GLY A 147 -1.32 -4.24 22.86
N HIS A 148 -1.63 -5.40 22.31
CA HIS A 148 -0.69 -6.49 22.08
C HIS A 148 -0.64 -6.88 20.60
N SER A 149 0.54 -7.33 20.15
CA SER A 149 0.72 -7.91 18.82
C SER A 149 1.03 -9.40 18.95
N GLU A 150 0.26 -10.23 18.28
CA GLU A 150 0.41 -11.68 18.26
C GLU A 150 0.75 -12.14 16.85
N ARG A 151 1.71 -13.05 16.68
CA ARG A 151 1.93 -13.69 15.36
C ARG A 151 0.71 -14.48 14.98
N TRP A 152 0.10 -14.09 13.84
CA TRP A 152 -1.16 -14.67 13.36
C TRP A 152 -0.92 -15.73 12.29
N GLY A 153 -0.01 -15.46 11.36
CA GLY A 153 0.30 -16.36 10.26
C GLY A 153 1.47 -15.87 9.41
N THR A 154 1.64 -16.51 8.28
CA THR A 154 2.55 -16.11 7.21
C THR A 154 1.81 -16.16 5.89
N PHE A 155 2.11 -15.24 4.98
CA PHE A 155 1.57 -15.26 3.63
C PHE A 155 2.53 -15.93 2.65
N THR A 156 1.97 -16.84 1.87
CA THR A 156 2.47 -17.29 0.58
C THR A 156 1.28 -17.19 -0.35
N LEU A 157 1.40 -16.49 -1.45
CA LEU A 157 0.30 -16.25 -2.37
C LEU A 157 -0.23 -17.59 -2.90
N PRO A 158 -1.55 -17.89 -2.80
CA PRO A 158 -2.12 -19.12 -3.32
C PRO A 158 -1.86 -19.27 -4.84
N GLU A 159 -1.48 -20.47 -5.27
CA GLU A 159 -1.20 -20.76 -6.69
C GLU A 159 -2.44 -20.61 -7.57
N GLU A 160 -3.64 -20.94 -7.04
CA GLU A 160 -4.91 -20.82 -7.75
C GLU A 160 -5.58 -19.48 -7.43
N PRO A 161 -5.59 -18.51 -8.38
CA PRO A 161 -6.22 -17.21 -8.18
C PRO A 161 -7.75 -17.32 -8.16
N THR A 162 -8.40 -16.56 -7.26
CA THR A 162 -9.86 -16.62 -7.13
C THR A 162 -10.54 -15.25 -7.09
N VAL A 163 -9.83 -14.15 -6.80
CA VAL A 163 -10.43 -12.81 -6.66
C VAL A 163 -9.88 -11.81 -7.65
N LEU A 164 -10.72 -10.83 -8.01
CA LEU A 164 -10.39 -9.68 -8.85
C LEU A 164 -10.81 -8.39 -8.17
N GLY A 165 -9.87 -7.54 -7.79
CA GLY A 165 -10.10 -6.16 -7.42
C GLY A 165 -9.70 -5.24 -8.58
N MET A 166 -10.63 -4.46 -9.15
CA MET A 166 -10.30 -3.58 -10.28
C MET A 166 -10.88 -2.20 -10.07
N ALA A 167 -10.00 -1.25 -9.77
CA ALA A 167 -10.34 0.13 -9.47
C ALA A 167 -10.61 0.98 -10.73
N GLY A 168 -11.14 2.16 -10.52
CA GLY A 168 -11.41 3.14 -11.59
C GLY A 168 -12.76 2.93 -12.29
N LYS A 169 -13.33 4.03 -12.80
CA LYS A 169 -14.60 3.98 -13.53
C LYS A 169 -14.38 3.41 -14.93
N TRP A 170 -15.24 2.50 -15.38
CA TRP A 170 -15.23 1.90 -16.73
C TRP A 170 -15.09 2.94 -17.85
N SER A 171 -15.85 4.05 -17.77
CA SER A 171 -15.84 5.11 -18.77
C SER A 171 -14.54 5.92 -18.83
N GLN A 172 -13.65 5.73 -17.87
CA GLN A 172 -12.37 6.45 -17.78
C GLN A 172 -11.17 5.59 -18.12
N ARG A 173 -11.32 4.26 -18.14
CA ARG A 173 -10.28 3.31 -18.57
C ARG A 173 -10.20 3.27 -20.11
N SER A 174 -9.14 2.72 -20.66
CA SER A 174 -9.07 2.38 -22.10
C SER A 174 -10.01 1.22 -22.42
N ASP A 175 -10.31 1.02 -23.70
CA ASP A 175 -11.17 -0.08 -24.14
C ASP A 175 -10.44 -1.42 -23.94
N GLU A 176 -9.13 -1.48 -24.20
CA GLU A 176 -8.25 -2.63 -23.97
C GLU A 176 -8.27 -3.05 -22.49
N MET A 177 -8.11 -2.09 -21.58
CA MET A 177 -8.17 -2.37 -20.15
C MET A 177 -9.54 -2.87 -19.70
N ASN A 178 -10.61 -2.37 -20.29
CA ASN A 178 -11.97 -2.83 -19.98
C ASN A 178 -12.21 -4.26 -20.51
N ASP A 179 -11.68 -4.61 -21.67
CA ASP A 179 -11.81 -5.95 -22.26
C ASP A 179 -11.04 -6.97 -21.40
N LEU A 180 -9.81 -6.67 -20.97
CA LEU A 180 -9.03 -7.49 -20.04
C LEU A 180 -9.74 -7.65 -18.68
N ALA A 181 -10.23 -6.55 -18.10
CA ALA A 181 -10.98 -6.62 -16.84
C ALA A 181 -12.24 -7.48 -16.95
N GLN A 182 -12.90 -7.48 -18.12
CA GLN A 182 -14.07 -8.31 -18.38
C GLN A 182 -13.70 -9.78 -18.56
N GLU A 183 -12.56 -10.07 -19.18
CA GLU A 183 -12.02 -11.43 -19.29
C GLU A 183 -11.71 -12.00 -17.90
N PHE A 184 -10.93 -11.29 -17.09
CA PHE A 184 -10.62 -11.72 -15.72
C PHE A 184 -11.88 -11.90 -14.86
N ALA A 185 -12.88 -11.02 -15.01
CA ALA A 185 -14.13 -11.11 -14.23
C ALA A 185 -15.03 -12.33 -14.62
N ARG A 186 -14.75 -13.03 -15.72
CA ARG A 186 -15.41 -14.31 -16.07
C ARG A 186 -14.80 -15.49 -15.32
N GLU A 187 -13.53 -15.38 -14.93
CA GLU A 187 -12.76 -16.45 -14.29
C GLU A 187 -12.66 -16.22 -12.77
N LEU A 188 -12.50 -14.98 -12.35
CA LEU A 188 -12.27 -14.55 -10.99
C LEU A 188 -13.50 -13.88 -10.39
N LYS A 189 -13.67 -13.98 -9.08
CA LYS A 189 -14.76 -13.34 -8.36
C LYS A 189 -14.45 -11.84 -8.13
N PRO A 190 -15.21 -10.91 -8.74
CA PRO A 190 -14.99 -9.49 -8.50
C PRO A 190 -15.23 -9.11 -7.02
N ARG A 191 -14.24 -8.44 -6.44
CA ARG A 191 -14.27 -7.83 -5.11
C ARG A 191 -13.49 -6.53 -5.17
N TYR A 192 -14.11 -5.43 -4.75
CA TYR A 192 -13.46 -4.13 -4.68
C TYR A 192 -13.99 -3.36 -3.47
N GLY A 193 -13.10 -3.06 -2.52
CA GLY A 193 -13.42 -2.45 -1.23
C GLY A 193 -13.18 -0.94 -1.18
N GLY A 194 -12.45 -0.38 -2.14
CA GLY A 194 -12.16 1.05 -2.22
C GLY A 194 -11.01 1.54 -1.34
N ALA A 195 -10.30 0.64 -0.68
CA ALA A 195 -9.01 0.86 -0.03
C ALA A 195 -8.02 -0.17 -0.56
N THR A 196 -6.83 0.27 -0.95
CA THR A 196 -5.83 -0.59 -1.61
C THR A 196 -5.39 -1.72 -0.68
N VAL A 197 -5.18 -1.41 0.61
CA VAL A 197 -4.84 -2.41 1.64
C VAL A 197 -5.91 -3.49 1.80
N ALA A 198 -7.19 -3.12 1.73
CA ALA A 198 -8.30 -4.06 1.92
C ALA A 198 -8.47 -4.99 0.71
N ASP A 199 -8.25 -4.47 -0.49
CA ASP A 199 -8.31 -5.24 -1.73
C ASP A 199 -7.09 -6.15 -1.85
N LEU A 200 -5.89 -5.67 -1.50
CA LEU A 200 -4.67 -6.47 -1.50
C LEU A 200 -4.69 -7.57 -0.45
N ALA A 201 -5.23 -7.32 0.74
CA ALA A 201 -5.41 -8.36 1.76
C ALA A 201 -6.23 -9.56 1.23
N GLN A 202 -7.23 -9.31 0.37
CA GLN A 202 -7.99 -10.37 -0.26
C GLN A 202 -7.15 -11.14 -1.31
N VAL A 203 -6.29 -10.44 -2.06
CA VAL A 203 -5.38 -11.09 -3.02
C VAL A 203 -4.37 -11.96 -2.29
N LEU A 204 -3.78 -11.48 -1.19
CA LEU A 204 -2.83 -12.26 -0.39
C LEU A 204 -3.47 -13.50 0.22
N GLU A 205 -4.73 -13.43 0.65
CA GLU A 205 -5.44 -14.54 1.28
C GLU A 205 -5.97 -15.57 0.26
N TYR A 206 -6.50 -15.11 -0.89
CA TYR A 206 -7.25 -15.96 -1.81
C TYR A 206 -6.58 -16.18 -3.16
N GLY A 207 -5.45 -15.55 -3.43
CA GLY A 207 -4.90 -15.42 -4.77
C GLY A 207 -5.80 -14.59 -5.69
N GLY A 208 -5.22 -13.91 -6.65
CA GLY A 208 -5.98 -13.09 -7.60
C GLY A 208 -5.19 -11.95 -8.19
N LEU A 209 -5.92 -10.95 -8.65
CA LEU A 209 -5.39 -9.72 -9.23
C LEU A 209 -6.05 -8.50 -8.58
N PHE A 210 -5.25 -7.58 -8.07
CA PHE A 210 -5.66 -6.20 -7.83
C PHE A 210 -5.11 -5.30 -8.94
N GLY A 211 -5.92 -4.39 -9.47
CA GLY A 211 -5.51 -3.43 -10.48
C GLY A 211 -6.06 -2.02 -10.24
N TYR A 212 -5.17 -1.05 -10.30
CA TYR A 212 -5.51 0.38 -10.37
C TYR A 212 -4.90 0.96 -11.65
N PRO A 213 -5.54 0.78 -12.81
CA PRO A 213 -4.99 1.19 -14.10
C PRO A 213 -4.93 2.70 -14.27
N ALA A 214 -4.16 3.14 -15.25
CA ALA A 214 -4.26 4.49 -15.80
C ALA A 214 -5.70 4.79 -16.25
N THR A 215 -6.09 6.05 -16.10
CA THR A 215 -7.41 6.52 -16.50
C THR A 215 -7.30 7.86 -17.22
N LYS A 216 -8.35 8.30 -17.91
CA LYS A 216 -8.39 9.63 -18.55
C LYS A 216 -8.18 10.77 -17.55
N LYS A 217 -8.54 10.57 -16.27
CA LYS A 217 -8.32 11.54 -15.20
C LYS A 217 -6.88 11.46 -14.63
N TYR A 218 -6.33 10.26 -14.56
CA TYR A 218 -5.01 9.97 -14.03
C TYR A 218 -4.23 9.15 -15.06
N PRO A 219 -3.68 9.81 -16.10
CA PRO A 219 -2.99 9.11 -17.20
C PRO A 219 -1.72 8.40 -16.73
N ASP A 220 -1.06 8.93 -15.70
CA ASP A 220 0.15 8.37 -15.11
C ASP A 220 -0.15 7.45 -13.91
N GLY A 221 -1.41 6.97 -13.79
CA GLY A 221 -1.87 6.21 -12.64
C GLY A 221 -2.40 7.09 -11.51
N LYS A 222 -3.01 6.46 -10.50
CA LYS A 222 -3.50 7.17 -9.31
C LYS A 222 -2.63 6.93 -8.09
N LEU A 223 -2.17 5.69 -7.88
CA LEU A 223 -1.40 5.32 -6.71
C LEU A 223 0.03 5.90 -6.80
N ARG A 224 0.56 6.29 -5.65
CA ARG A 224 1.90 6.86 -5.55
C ARG A 224 2.95 5.76 -5.39
N VAL A 225 4.07 5.92 -6.09
CA VAL A 225 5.12 4.89 -6.10
C VAL A 225 5.65 4.62 -4.70
N HIS A 226 6.04 5.68 -3.95
CA HIS A 226 6.73 5.50 -2.67
C HIS A 226 5.80 5.12 -1.52
N PHE A 227 4.56 5.62 -1.52
CA PHE A 227 3.66 5.50 -0.37
C PHE A 227 2.73 4.29 -0.47
N GLU A 228 2.44 3.82 -1.70
CA GLU A 228 1.46 2.77 -1.95
C GLU A 228 2.03 1.67 -2.85
N ALA A 229 2.28 1.95 -4.14
CA ALA A 229 2.57 0.93 -5.16
C ALA A 229 3.85 0.13 -4.88
N GLY A 230 4.96 0.78 -4.57
CA GLY A 230 6.24 0.14 -4.28
C GLY A 230 6.21 -0.74 -3.02
N PRO A 231 5.80 -0.21 -1.84
CA PRO A 231 5.69 -1.03 -0.63
C PRO A 231 4.74 -2.22 -0.79
N LEU A 232 3.60 -2.05 -1.47
CA LEU A 232 2.65 -3.15 -1.70
C LEU A 232 3.19 -4.17 -2.71
N ALA A 233 3.94 -3.72 -3.73
CA ALA A 233 4.65 -4.60 -4.66
C ALA A 233 5.69 -5.45 -3.92
N TYR A 234 6.46 -4.83 -3.02
CA TYR A 234 7.45 -5.54 -2.21
C TYR A 234 6.81 -6.66 -1.37
N LEU A 235 5.65 -6.38 -0.75
CA LEU A 235 4.89 -7.39 0.01
C LEU A 235 4.41 -8.54 -0.88
N VAL A 236 3.84 -8.24 -2.05
CA VAL A 236 3.29 -9.25 -2.96
C VAL A 236 4.39 -10.11 -3.56
N GLU A 237 5.49 -9.51 -4.04
CA GLU A 237 6.62 -10.25 -4.60
C GLU A 237 7.30 -11.11 -3.53
N ALA A 238 7.46 -10.61 -2.29
CA ALA A 238 7.96 -11.40 -1.17
C ALA A 238 7.03 -12.57 -0.79
N ALA A 239 5.71 -12.47 -1.06
CA ALA A 239 4.75 -13.55 -0.87
C ALA A 239 4.71 -14.55 -2.04
N GLY A 240 5.54 -14.36 -3.08
CA GLY A 240 5.61 -15.24 -4.27
C GLY A 240 4.66 -14.84 -5.40
N GLY A 241 4.14 -13.62 -5.39
CA GLY A 241 3.38 -13.02 -6.49
C GLY A 241 4.25 -12.15 -7.39
N ALA A 242 3.60 -11.32 -8.20
CA ALA A 242 4.22 -10.35 -9.08
C ALA A 242 3.51 -9.00 -9.03
N SER A 243 4.21 -7.97 -9.49
CA SER A 243 3.71 -6.60 -9.62
C SER A 243 3.97 -6.05 -11.02
N SER A 244 3.18 -5.09 -11.48
CA SER A 244 3.42 -4.43 -12.77
C SER A 244 2.81 -3.03 -12.81
N ASP A 245 3.42 -2.13 -13.58
CA ASP A 245 2.82 -0.86 -14.01
C ASP A 245 2.05 -1.00 -15.35
N GLY A 246 2.09 -2.20 -15.92
CA GLY A 246 1.59 -2.58 -17.24
C GLY A 246 2.70 -2.98 -18.21
N GLU A 247 3.96 -2.66 -17.91
CA GLU A 247 5.14 -2.93 -18.74
C GLU A 247 6.28 -3.61 -17.98
N GLN A 248 6.44 -3.29 -16.69
CA GLN A 248 7.55 -3.76 -15.84
C GLN A 248 7.10 -3.92 -14.38
N SER A 249 7.91 -4.60 -13.57
CA SER A 249 7.67 -4.66 -12.12
C SER A 249 7.62 -3.25 -11.51
N LEU A 250 6.68 -3.03 -10.60
CA LEU A 250 6.57 -1.77 -9.84
C LEU A 250 7.83 -1.45 -9.02
N LEU A 251 8.62 -2.47 -8.67
CA LEU A 251 9.89 -2.27 -7.97
C LEU A 251 10.97 -1.67 -8.88
N ASP A 252 10.84 -1.78 -10.19
CA ASP A 252 11.77 -1.22 -11.19
C ASP A 252 11.36 0.18 -11.66
N VAL A 253 10.21 0.69 -11.23
CA VAL A 253 9.76 2.05 -11.54
C VAL A 253 10.66 3.06 -10.84
N GLU A 254 11.24 3.99 -11.60
CA GLU A 254 12.08 5.10 -11.12
C GLU A 254 11.28 6.40 -11.19
N PRO A 255 10.64 6.86 -10.10
CA PRO A 255 9.88 8.10 -10.11
C PRO A 255 10.80 9.33 -10.07
N ASP A 256 10.43 10.38 -10.81
CA ASP A 256 11.19 11.65 -10.86
C ASP A 256 10.95 12.52 -9.60
N GLU A 257 9.90 12.26 -8.85
CA GLU A 257 9.48 13.04 -7.68
C GLU A 257 8.92 12.16 -6.56
N VAL A 258 8.90 12.68 -5.33
CA VAL A 258 8.45 11.94 -4.14
C VAL A 258 6.98 11.50 -4.24
N HIS A 259 6.13 12.34 -4.85
CA HIS A 259 4.71 12.06 -5.09
C HIS A 259 4.43 11.45 -6.48
N GLY A 260 5.47 10.93 -7.16
CA GLY A 260 5.33 10.26 -8.45
C GLY A 260 4.31 9.12 -8.42
N ARG A 261 3.51 9.01 -9.48
CA ARG A 261 2.39 8.07 -9.60
C ARG A 261 2.66 7.01 -10.65
N THR A 262 1.95 5.89 -10.55
CA THR A 262 2.05 4.80 -11.52
C THR A 262 0.73 4.02 -11.61
N PRO A 263 0.38 3.46 -12.77
CA PRO A 263 -0.59 2.37 -12.83
C PRO A 263 -0.09 1.22 -11.97
N THR A 264 -0.98 0.50 -11.30
CA THR A 264 -0.58 -0.49 -10.31
C THR A 264 -1.36 -1.77 -10.49
N PHE A 265 -0.65 -2.88 -10.68
CA PHE A 265 -1.21 -4.22 -10.76
C PHE A 265 -0.41 -5.15 -9.85
N LEU A 266 -1.12 -5.92 -9.00
CA LEU A 266 -0.54 -6.75 -7.94
C LEU A 266 -1.27 -8.09 -7.90
N GLY A 267 -0.55 -9.20 -7.89
CA GLY A 267 -1.22 -10.49 -7.78
C GLY A 267 -0.40 -11.69 -8.23
N ASN A 268 -1.08 -12.74 -8.70
CA ASN A 268 -0.42 -13.93 -9.21
C ASN A 268 0.35 -13.64 -10.50
N GLU A 269 1.56 -14.16 -10.61
CA GLU A 269 2.46 -13.98 -11.76
C GLU A 269 1.77 -14.29 -13.09
N SER A 270 1.00 -15.37 -13.16
CA SER A 270 0.28 -15.76 -14.38
C SER A 270 -0.79 -14.75 -14.83
N LEU A 271 -1.41 -14.03 -13.89
CA LEU A 271 -2.38 -12.97 -14.19
C LEU A 271 -1.69 -11.66 -14.58
N ILE A 272 -0.57 -11.34 -13.93
CA ILE A 272 0.25 -10.18 -14.28
C ILE A 272 0.80 -10.34 -15.70
N GLN A 273 1.37 -11.50 -16.05
CA GLN A 273 1.88 -11.75 -17.40
C GLN A 273 0.77 -11.63 -18.46
N ARG A 274 -0.43 -12.21 -18.22
CA ARG A 274 -1.57 -12.08 -19.13
C ARG A 274 -2.02 -10.62 -19.30
N LEU A 275 -1.95 -9.84 -18.24
CA LEU A 275 -2.29 -8.41 -18.26
C LEU A 275 -1.29 -7.64 -19.13
N GLU A 276 0.01 -7.85 -18.92
CA GLU A 276 1.08 -7.21 -19.72
C GLU A 276 0.97 -7.58 -21.19
N ASP A 277 0.80 -8.88 -21.51
CA ASP A 277 0.61 -9.36 -22.88
C ASP A 277 -0.59 -8.68 -23.56
N GLY A 278 -1.70 -8.56 -22.84
CA GLY A 278 -2.92 -7.95 -23.38
C GLY A 278 -2.89 -6.42 -23.48
N LEU A 279 -2.01 -5.73 -22.73
CA LEU A 279 -1.80 -4.28 -22.85
C LEU A 279 -0.77 -3.94 -23.95
N ALA A 280 0.05 -4.90 -24.36
CA ALA A 280 1.06 -4.74 -25.43
C ALA A 280 0.49 -4.92 -26.86
N GLU A 281 -0.72 -5.49 -27.02
CA GLU A 281 -1.42 -5.68 -28.30
C GLU A 281 -2.10 -4.41 -28.79
#